data_f2053e3e53401798ddd26dab2559055a
#
_entry.id   f2053e3e53401798ddd26dab2559055a
#
_cell.length_a   1.000
_cell.length_b   1.000
_cell.length_c   1.000
_cell.angle_alpha   90.00
_cell.angle_beta   90.00
_cell.angle_gamma   90.00
#
_symmetry.space_group_name_H-M   'P 1'
#
loop_
_entity.id
_entity.type
_entity.pdbx_description
1 polymer ?
#
loop_
_entity_poly.entity_id
_entity_poly.type
_entity_poly.pdbx_seq_one_letter_code
_entity_poly.pdbx_strand_id
1 'polypeptide(L)'
;MSKTLTISTENKYLTLINVFTVDPAHQQELIDLLTLATEATVSHIKGFVSSALHRSLDGKKVTMYAQWESMEDYQNMRSNAAASPYLDHALEIASFDPGMYALVKTF
;
A
#
# COMPACT_ATOMS: atom_id res chain seq x y z
N MET A 1 8.24 5.67 -17.13
CA MET A 1 9.02 4.42 -16.99
C MET A 1 8.43 3.58 -15.88
N SER A 2 8.15 2.32 -16.15
CA SER A 2 7.61 1.43 -15.13
C SER A 2 8.71 0.93 -14.19
N LYS A 3 8.32 0.66 -12.97
CA LYS A 3 9.20 0.07 -11.96
C LYS A 3 8.82 -1.37 -11.74
N THR A 4 9.76 -2.17 -11.28
CA THR A 4 9.53 -3.55 -10.90
C THR A 4 9.73 -3.71 -9.41
N LEU A 5 9.12 -4.76 -8.85
CA LEU A 5 9.43 -5.16 -7.50
C LEU A 5 9.77 -6.66 -7.50
N THR A 6 10.61 -7.07 -6.57
CA THR A 6 11.07 -8.44 -6.46
C THR A 6 10.52 -9.09 -5.21
N ILE A 7 9.95 -10.28 -5.36
CA ILE A 7 9.52 -11.12 -4.24
C ILE A 7 10.49 -12.28 -4.13
N SER A 8 11.18 -12.39 -2.99
CA SER A 8 12.18 -13.43 -2.78
C SER A 8 12.22 -13.85 -1.32
N THR A 9 12.30 -15.17 -1.08
CA THR A 9 12.45 -15.70 0.27
C THR A 9 13.82 -15.40 0.89
N GLU A 10 14.77 -14.92 0.09
CA GLU A 10 16.08 -14.46 0.59
C GLU A 10 15.97 -13.12 1.31
N ASN A 11 14.94 -12.35 1.03
CA ASN A 11 14.69 -11.06 1.68
C ASN A 11 13.81 -11.28 2.92
N LYS A 12 14.12 -10.53 3.98
CA LYS A 12 13.39 -10.60 5.25
C LYS A 12 12.43 -9.41 5.42
N TYR A 13 11.82 -8.98 4.32
CA TYR A 13 10.91 -7.84 4.37
C TYR A 13 9.57 -8.20 5.00
N LEU A 14 8.97 -7.21 5.65
CA LEU A 14 7.56 -7.28 6.03
C LEU A 14 6.71 -7.12 4.77
N THR A 15 5.74 -8.00 4.57
CA THR A 15 4.78 -7.90 3.47
C THR A 15 3.48 -7.30 3.99
N LEU A 16 2.99 -6.28 3.31
CA LEU A 16 1.67 -5.72 3.56
C LEU A 16 0.76 -5.98 2.37
N ILE A 17 -0.45 -6.42 2.66
CA ILE A 17 -1.50 -6.53 1.66
C ILE A 17 -2.71 -5.79 2.23
N ASN A 18 -2.95 -4.60 1.71
CA ASN A 18 -3.99 -3.72 2.18
C ASN A 18 -5.12 -3.71 1.17
N VAL A 19 -6.31 -4.12 1.60
CA VAL A 19 -7.49 -4.19 0.72
C VAL A 19 -8.44 -3.06 1.06
N PHE A 20 -8.69 -2.19 0.10
CA PHE A 20 -9.72 -1.16 0.19
C PHE A 20 -10.96 -1.62 -0.56
N THR A 21 -12.12 -1.51 0.06
CA THR A 21 -13.40 -1.72 -0.60
C THR A 21 -14.03 -0.37 -0.87
N VAL A 22 -14.46 -0.16 -2.12
CA VAL A 22 -14.87 1.16 -2.60
C VAL A 22 -16.07 1.02 -3.54
N ASP A 23 -16.90 2.06 -3.62
CA ASP A 23 -17.93 2.14 -4.65
C ASP A 23 -17.25 2.23 -6.03
N PRO A 24 -17.72 1.48 -7.04
CA PRO A 24 -17.12 1.54 -8.37
C PRO A 24 -16.99 2.95 -8.95
N ALA A 25 -17.92 3.85 -8.60
CA ALA A 25 -17.86 5.25 -9.06
C ALA A 25 -16.66 6.01 -8.47
N HIS A 26 -16.07 5.52 -7.37
CA HIS A 26 -14.95 6.15 -6.67
C HIS A 26 -13.65 5.37 -6.78
N GLN A 27 -13.62 4.26 -7.52
CA GLN A 27 -12.40 3.44 -7.60
C GLN A 27 -11.22 4.23 -8.17
N GLN A 28 -11.42 4.97 -9.25
CA GLN A 28 -10.33 5.74 -9.87
C GLN A 28 -9.87 6.88 -8.94
N GLU A 29 -10.77 7.54 -8.26
CA GLU A 29 -10.43 8.58 -7.28
C GLU A 29 -9.54 8.00 -6.18
N LEU A 30 -9.87 6.83 -5.68
CA LEU A 30 -9.06 6.15 -4.65
C LEU A 30 -7.67 5.78 -5.19
N ILE A 31 -7.60 5.27 -6.42
CA ILE A 31 -6.32 4.94 -7.06
C ILE A 31 -5.43 6.18 -7.17
N ASP A 32 -6.00 7.29 -7.63
CA ASP A 32 -5.26 8.54 -7.78
C ASP A 32 -4.74 9.05 -6.44
N LEU A 33 -5.57 8.96 -5.41
CA LEU A 33 -5.22 9.39 -4.05
C LEU A 33 -4.09 8.54 -3.46
N LEU A 34 -4.16 7.21 -3.60
CA LEU A 34 -3.13 6.32 -3.10
C LEU A 34 -1.83 6.44 -3.91
N THR A 35 -1.93 6.68 -5.20
CA THR A 35 -0.77 6.94 -6.06
C THR A 35 -0.05 8.19 -5.59
N LEU A 36 -0.78 9.28 -5.38
CA LEU A 36 -0.21 10.54 -4.92
C LEU A 36 0.42 10.38 -3.53
N ALA A 37 -0.27 9.71 -2.62
CA ALA A 37 0.26 9.45 -1.28
C ALA A 37 1.59 8.71 -1.32
N THR A 38 1.68 7.69 -2.16
CA THR A 38 2.88 6.86 -2.27
C THR A 38 4.03 7.64 -2.91
N GLU A 39 3.78 8.30 -4.03
CA GLU A 39 4.82 9.03 -4.75
C GLU A 39 5.33 10.25 -3.97
N ALA A 40 4.43 10.99 -3.34
CA ALA A 40 4.78 12.24 -2.67
C ALA A 40 5.37 12.02 -1.27
N THR A 41 4.99 10.96 -0.58
CA THR A 41 5.31 10.79 0.84
C THR A 41 5.82 9.41 1.20
N VAL A 42 4.99 8.38 1.03
CA VAL A 42 5.25 7.04 1.61
C VAL A 42 6.54 6.43 1.07
N SER A 43 6.80 6.55 -0.23
CA SER A 43 8.00 5.97 -0.86
C SER A 43 9.31 6.63 -0.40
N HIS A 44 9.24 7.77 0.26
CA HIS A 44 10.41 8.49 0.78
C HIS A 44 10.65 8.26 2.26
N ILE A 45 9.80 7.47 2.91
CA ILE A 45 9.93 7.19 4.35
C ILE A 45 10.91 6.04 4.55
N LYS A 46 11.74 6.16 5.59
CA LYS A 46 12.73 5.14 5.94
C LYS A 46 12.07 3.77 6.06
N GLY A 47 12.70 2.78 5.44
CA GLY A 47 12.26 1.40 5.50
C GLY A 47 11.31 0.98 4.38
N PHE A 48 10.80 1.93 3.59
CA PHE A 48 10.03 1.60 2.41
C PHE A 48 10.92 0.89 1.38
N VAL A 49 10.47 -0.27 0.90
CA VAL A 49 11.20 -1.03 -0.11
C VAL A 49 10.55 -0.90 -1.48
N SER A 50 9.30 -1.31 -1.59
CA SER A 50 8.55 -1.26 -2.86
C SER A 50 7.07 -1.43 -2.61
N SER A 51 6.27 -1.07 -3.59
CA SER A 51 4.83 -1.35 -3.55
C SER A 51 4.25 -1.49 -4.95
N ALA A 52 3.11 -2.15 -5.03
CA ALA A 52 2.36 -2.32 -6.26
C ALA A 52 0.88 -2.13 -5.97
N LEU A 53 0.23 -1.26 -6.74
CA LEU A 53 -1.17 -0.94 -6.58
C LEU A 53 -1.98 -1.69 -7.62
N HIS A 54 -3.04 -2.37 -7.17
CA HIS A 54 -3.89 -3.19 -8.03
C HIS A 54 -5.33 -2.69 -8.00
N ARG A 55 -5.97 -2.71 -9.17
CA ARG A 55 -7.39 -2.45 -9.28
C ARG A 55 -8.13 -3.77 -9.49
N SER A 56 -9.23 -3.99 -8.77
CA SER A 56 -10.07 -5.15 -9.06
C SER A 56 -10.85 -4.92 -10.37
N LEU A 57 -11.06 -5.99 -11.11
CA LEU A 57 -11.74 -5.90 -12.40
C LEU A 57 -13.24 -5.61 -12.27
N ASP A 58 -13.82 -5.90 -11.10
CA ASP A 58 -15.23 -5.62 -10.83
C ASP A 58 -15.49 -4.18 -10.35
N GLY A 59 -14.42 -3.39 -10.19
CA GLY A 59 -14.52 -1.99 -9.77
C GLY A 59 -14.69 -1.76 -8.28
N LYS A 60 -14.74 -2.81 -7.47
CA LYS A 60 -15.14 -2.72 -6.05
C LYS A 60 -13.98 -2.69 -5.07
N LYS A 61 -12.77 -2.96 -5.51
CA LYS A 61 -11.59 -3.03 -4.63
C LYS A 61 -10.37 -2.39 -5.24
N VAL A 62 -9.50 -1.88 -4.37
CA VAL A 62 -8.14 -1.47 -4.70
C VAL A 62 -7.23 -2.12 -3.68
N THR A 63 -6.19 -2.80 -4.12
CA THR A 63 -5.30 -3.56 -3.24
C THR A 63 -3.87 -3.06 -3.40
N MET A 64 -3.25 -2.73 -2.28
CA MET A 64 -1.84 -2.33 -2.24
C MET A 64 -1.03 -3.48 -1.66
N TYR A 65 -0.09 -3.99 -2.46
CA TYR A 65 0.98 -4.86 -1.99
C TYR A 65 2.19 -3.98 -1.69
N ALA A 66 2.79 -4.13 -0.53
CA ALA A 66 3.96 -3.33 -0.16
C ALA A 66 4.98 -4.14 0.63
N GLN A 67 6.23 -3.72 0.50
CA GLN A 67 7.35 -4.32 1.24
C GLN A 67 8.00 -3.24 2.10
N TRP A 68 8.24 -3.55 3.36
CA TRP A 68 8.92 -2.70 4.32
C TRP A 68 10.08 -3.46 4.95
N GLU A 69 11.15 -2.76 5.31
CA GLU A 69 12.31 -3.38 5.95
C GLU A 69 11.97 -3.98 7.30
N SER A 70 11.04 -3.37 8.05
CA SER A 70 10.66 -3.84 9.38
C SER A 70 9.26 -3.37 9.77
N MET A 71 8.69 -4.04 10.78
CA MET A 71 7.44 -3.62 11.39
C MET A 71 7.54 -2.21 12.00
N GLU A 72 8.68 -1.90 12.61
CA GLU A 72 8.91 -0.58 13.20
C GLU A 72 8.82 0.53 12.16
N ASP A 73 9.48 0.33 11.01
CA ASP A 73 9.45 1.31 9.92
C ASP A 73 8.03 1.51 9.38
N TYR A 74 7.28 0.43 9.23
CA TYR A 74 5.88 0.53 8.81
C TYR A 74 5.04 1.30 9.84
N GLN A 75 5.20 1.01 11.12
CA GLN A 75 4.47 1.70 12.18
C GLN A 75 4.81 3.18 12.24
N ASN A 76 6.09 3.52 12.02
CA ASN A 76 6.51 4.92 11.94
C ASN A 76 5.86 5.64 10.77
N MET A 77 5.68 4.96 9.63
CA MET A 77 4.95 5.52 8.48
C MET A 77 3.49 5.78 8.85
N ARG A 78 2.83 4.85 9.53
CA ARG A 78 1.43 4.99 9.92
C ARG A 78 1.20 6.19 10.84
N SER A 79 2.18 6.54 11.66
CA SER A 79 2.11 7.70 12.56
C SER A 79 2.69 8.97 11.96
N ASN A 80 3.16 8.93 10.72
CA ASN A 80 3.76 10.09 10.06
C ASN A 80 2.70 11.11 9.66
N ALA A 81 2.85 12.34 10.15
CA ALA A 81 1.87 13.40 9.91
C ALA A 81 1.71 13.77 8.44
N ALA A 82 2.76 13.59 7.62
CA ALA A 82 2.69 13.92 6.20
C ALA A 82 1.89 12.88 5.40
N ALA A 83 1.81 11.63 5.87
CA ALA A 83 1.06 10.57 5.21
C ALA A 83 -0.40 10.52 5.66
N SER A 84 -0.69 11.00 6.86
CA SER A 84 -2.01 10.91 7.51
C SER A 84 -3.16 11.51 6.70
N PRO A 85 -3.03 12.71 6.10
CA PRO A 85 -4.15 13.30 5.35
C PRO A 85 -4.61 12.46 4.16
N TYR A 86 -3.70 11.74 3.51
CA TYR A 86 -4.05 10.90 2.37
C TYR A 86 -4.89 9.69 2.82
N LEU A 87 -4.49 9.05 3.92
CA LEU A 87 -5.23 7.90 4.46
C LEU A 87 -6.60 8.35 4.98
N ASP A 88 -6.66 9.49 5.67
CA ASP A 88 -7.92 10.04 6.17
C ASP A 88 -8.89 10.29 5.02
N HIS A 89 -8.41 10.87 3.92
CA HIS A 89 -9.24 11.11 2.73
C HIS A 89 -9.68 9.78 2.09
N ALA A 90 -8.79 8.79 2.00
CA ALA A 90 -9.13 7.49 1.45
C ALA A 90 -10.26 6.82 2.26
N LEU A 91 -10.23 6.95 3.59
CA LEU A 91 -11.24 6.37 4.47
C LEU A 91 -12.60 7.06 4.39
N GLU A 92 -12.67 8.26 3.80
CA GLU A 92 -13.94 8.92 3.52
C GLU A 92 -14.71 8.24 2.38
N ILE A 93 -14.01 7.59 1.45
CA ILE A 93 -14.61 6.98 0.25
C ILE A 93 -14.48 5.47 0.19
N ALA A 94 -13.73 4.86 1.12
CA ALA A 94 -13.45 3.43 1.10
C ALA A 94 -13.32 2.87 2.50
N SER A 95 -13.62 1.59 2.67
CA SER A 95 -13.24 0.84 3.87
C SER A 95 -11.87 0.21 3.66
N PHE A 96 -11.18 -0.11 4.76
CA PHE A 96 -9.77 -0.49 4.73
C PHE A 96 -9.53 -1.73 5.59
N ASP A 97 -8.98 -2.77 4.98
CA ASP A 97 -8.62 -4.01 5.66
C ASP A 97 -7.12 -4.26 5.48
N PRO A 98 -6.28 -3.88 6.47
CA PRO A 98 -4.84 -4.11 6.40
C PRO A 98 -4.47 -5.53 6.79
N GLY A 99 -3.47 -6.09 6.09
CA GLY A 99 -2.90 -7.38 6.44
C GLY A 99 -1.38 -7.32 6.45
N MET A 100 -0.78 -7.89 7.49
CA MET A 100 0.68 -7.98 7.64
C MET A 100 1.08 -9.44 7.55
N TYR A 101 2.07 -9.73 6.69
CA TYR A 101 2.43 -11.09 6.34
C TYR A 101 3.93 -11.30 6.33
N ALA A 102 4.34 -12.54 6.53
CA ALA A 102 5.68 -12.99 6.22
C ALA A 102 5.60 -13.84 4.95
N LEU A 103 6.51 -13.61 4.01
CA LEU A 103 6.62 -14.44 2.82
C LEU A 103 7.13 -15.82 3.22
N VAL A 104 6.43 -16.87 2.82
CA VAL A 104 6.79 -18.24 3.20
C VAL A 104 7.54 -18.94 2.10
N LYS A 105 7.06 -18.85 0.86
CA LYS A 105 7.66 -19.61 -0.25
C LYS A 105 7.29 -18.99 -1.59
N THR A 106 8.22 -19.08 -2.53
CA THR A 106 7.96 -18.73 -3.94
C THR A 106 8.00 -20.02 -4.77
N PHE A 107 7.30 -20.01 -5.88
CA PHE A 107 7.18 -21.17 -6.76
C PHE A 107 7.66 -20.85 -8.17
#